data_4681bfec0f4d9de70bad54d808d194c0
#
_entry.id   4681bfec0f4d9de70bad54d808d194c0
#
_cell.length_a   1.000
_cell.length_b   1.000
_cell.length_c   1.000
_cell.angle_alpha   90.00
_cell.angle_beta   90.00
_cell.angle_gamma   90.00
#
_symmetry.space_group_name_H-M   'P 1'
#
loop_
_entity.id
_entity.type
_entity.pdbx_description
1 polymer ?
#
loop_
_entity_poly.entity_id
_entity_poly.type
_entity_poly.pdbx_seq_one_letter_code
_entity_poly.pdbx_strand_id
1 'polypeptide(L)'
;MIAAGAGGLLARGTTAVPAAVWAWAAAVAFAVETGCRAAGLVHDPAAFAALRLVVVALSLCPTMALLGAKRPQHGVWQFIVGSLAFVLAMPAVSATLVRPGTMPDVHALQRWFMPLLVVVGWMNFAATRHGPSAALVAIGQLLLLRPFLPFAAEAAVGGPLSAGPMSEGSISDGLGAVLVALGAMLAAVQSVAWPAVPRAGLQGRAFGNDRAAVADPLAAIGGPFLALRETLGAAWTLRIAERFNAVAETRGWPCRLRFTGLEMGGDPHDTSWHRDAIRGGRALLRRFVSDDWLRRHERPPRLSAEKCPEVAPAGEGR
;
A
#
# COMPACT_ATOMS: atom_id res chain seq x y z
N MET A 1 -6.68 -13.51 -3.99
CA MET A 1 -7.96 -12.87 -4.36
C MET A 1 -8.66 -12.20 -3.18
N ILE A 2 -8.87 -12.84 -2.03
CA ILE A 2 -9.53 -12.25 -0.83
C ILE A 2 -8.77 -11.01 -0.32
N ALA A 3 -7.44 -11.07 -0.24
CA ALA A 3 -6.60 -9.94 0.21
C ALA A 3 -6.70 -8.71 -0.71
N ALA A 4 -6.75 -8.93 -2.03
CA ALA A 4 -6.91 -7.84 -2.99
C ALA A 4 -8.32 -7.21 -2.89
N GLY A 5 -9.36 -8.01 -2.58
CA GLY A 5 -10.71 -7.52 -2.32
C GLY A 5 -10.80 -6.63 -1.07
N ALA A 6 -10.18 -7.06 0.03
CA ALA A 6 -10.11 -6.27 1.26
C ALA A 6 -9.37 -4.94 1.04
N GLY A 7 -8.24 -4.98 0.31
CA GLY A 7 -7.49 -3.77 -0.08
C GLY A 7 -8.33 -2.82 -0.92
N GLY A 8 -9.14 -3.34 -1.87
CA GLY A 8 -10.05 -2.54 -2.68
C GLY A 8 -11.13 -1.82 -1.88
N LEU A 9 -11.67 -2.47 -0.85
CA LEU A 9 -12.67 -1.85 0.05
C LEU A 9 -12.06 -0.72 0.88
N LEU A 10 -10.83 -0.91 1.39
CA LEU A 10 -10.11 0.10 2.18
C LEU A 10 -9.66 1.29 1.32
N ALA A 11 -9.30 1.04 0.06
CA ALA A 11 -8.91 2.09 -0.88
C ALA A 11 -10.10 2.93 -1.38
N ARG A 12 -11.36 2.50 -1.15
CA ARG A 12 -12.56 3.24 -1.61
C ARG A 12 -12.58 4.67 -1.08
N GLY A 13 -12.70 5.61 -2.00
CA GLY A 13 -12.67 7.04 -1.68
C GLY A 13 -11.26 7.62 -1.58
N THR A 14 -10.21 6.84 -1.86
CA THR A 14 -8.83 7.33 -1.95
C THR A 14 -8.29 7.23 -3.38
N THR A 15 -7.19 7.91 -3.66
CA THR A 15 -6.45 7.80 -4.93
C THR A 15 -5.66 6.49 -5.06
N ALA A 16 -5.75 5.59 -4.08
CA ALA A 16 -5.13 4.26 -4.14
C ALA A 16 -5.99 3.21 -4.88
N VAL A 17 -7.23 3.53 -5.26
CA VAL A 17 -8.12 2.59 -5.98
C VAL A 17 -7.46 1.93 -7.20
N PRO A 18 -6.75 2.64 -8.09
CA PRO A 18 -6.09 1.98 -9.22
C PRO A 18 -4.95 1.04 -8.83
N ALA A 19 -4.22 1.36 -7.75
CA ALA A 19 -3.23 0.41 -7.25
C ALA A 19 -3.88 -0.90 -6.81
N ALA A 20 -5.07 -0.83 -6.20
CA ALA A 20 -5.87 -2.02 -5.87
C ALA A 20 -6.35 -2.78 -7.12
N VAL A 21 -6.73 -2.08 -8.19
CA VAL A 21 -7.09 -2.72 -9.47
C VAL A 21 -5.89 -3.43 -10.08
N TRP A 22 -4.71 -2.80 -10.10
CA TRP A 22 -3.49 -3.45 -10.58
C TRP A 22 -3.08 -4.65 -9.70
N ALA A 23 -3.25 -4.55 -8.38
CA ALA A 23 -3.02 -5.69 -7.48
C ALA A 23 -3.96 -6.86 -7.77
N TRP A 24 -5.21 -6.60 -8.15
CA TRP A 24 -6.16 -7.60 -8.62
C TRP A 24 -5.69 -8.24 -9.93
N ALA A 25 -5.28 -7.44 -10.92
CA ALA A 25 -4.76 -7.94 -12.18
C ALA A 25 -3.54 -8.85 -11.97
N ALA A 26 -2.61 -8.43 -11.11
CA ALA A 26 -1.47 -9.24 -10.73
C ALA A 26 -1.87 -10.55 -10.03
N ALA A 27 -2.83 -10.52 -9.11
CA ALA A 27 -3.32 -11.71 -8.42
C ALA A 27 -3.98 -12.71 -9.38
N VAL A 28 -4.74 -12.23 -10.36
CA VAL A 28 -5.32 -13.07 -11.42
C VAL A 28 -4.23 -13.69 -12.29
N ALA A 29 -3.24 -12.89 -12.72
CA ALA A 29 -2.11 -13.39 -13.51
C ALA A 29 -1.31 -14.46 -12.75
N PHE A 30 -1.09 -14.29 -11.46
CA PHE A 30 -0.49 -15.30 -10.58
C PHE A 30 -1.32 -16.58 -10.50
N ALA A 31 -2.63 -16.45 -10.36
CA ALA A 31 -3.53 -17.61 -10.31
C ALA A 31 -3.51 -18.39 -11.64
N VAL A 32 -3.47 -17.68 -12.77
CA VAL A 32 -3.35 -18.29 -14.10
C VAL A 32 -2.01 -19.02 -14.25
N GLU A 33 -0.89 -18.37 -13.89
CA GLU A 33 0.44 -19.01 -13.95
C GLU A 33 0.48 -20.28 -13.10
N THR A 34 0.01 -20.20 -11.85
CA THR A 34 -0.01 -21.34 -10.94
C THR A 34 -0.92 -22.45 -11.44
N GLY A 35 -2.09 -22.10 -11.97
CA GLY A 35 -3.04 -23.02 -12.56
C GLY A 35 -2.48 -23.75 -13.80
N CYS A 36 -1.87 -22.99 -14.72
CA CYS A 36 -1.21 -23.56 -15.89
C CYS A 36 -0.09 -24.55 -15.51
N ARG A 37 0.68 -24.19 -14.46
CA ARG A 37 1.74 -25.08 -13.95
C ARG A 37 1.15 -26.37 -13.34
N ALA A 38 0.17 -26.23 -12.46
CA ALA A 38 -0.46 -27.38 -11.78
C ALA A 38 -1.17 -28.31 -12.76
N ALA A 39 -1.78 -27.77 -13.81
CA ALA A 39 -2.46 -28.54 -14.83
C ALA A 39 -1.51 -29.09 -15.92
N GLY A 40 -0.21 -28.78 -15.88
CA GLY A 40 0.75 -29.21 -16.89
C GLY A 40 0.42 -28.65 -18.29
N LEU A 41 -0.25 -27.49 -18.40
CA LEU A 41 -0.67 -26.93 -19.68
C LEU A 41 0.48 -26.27 -20.46
N VAL A 42 1.53 -25.87 -19.77
CA VAL A 42 2.71 -25.23 -20.39
C VAL A 42 3.91 -26.13 -20.14
N HIS A 43 4.37 -26.80 -21.18
CA HIS A 43 5.52 -27.71 -21.14
C HIS A 43 6.82 -27.02 -21.59
N ASP A 44 6.69 -25.98 -22.42
CA ASP A 44 7.84 -25.23 -22.93
C ASP A 44 8.38 -24.29 -21.83
N PRO A 45 9.64 -24.46 -21.39
CA PRO A 45 10.26 -23.60 -20.39
C PRO A 45 10.34 -22.13 -20.83
N ALA A 46 10.48 -21.85 -22.13
CA ALA A 46 10.53 -20.49 -22.64
C ALA A 46 9.15 -19.80 -22.51
N ALA A 47 8.08 -20.50 -22.87
CA ALA A 47 6.72 -20.00 -22.68
C ALA A 47 6.39 -19.77 -21.21
N PHE A 48 6.86 -20.64 -20.31
CA PHE A 48 6.70 -20.48 -18.89
C PHE A 48 7.47 -19.27 -18.35
N ALA A 49 8.73 -19.06 -18.79
CA ALA A 49 9.52 -17.89 -18.43
C ALA A 49 8.87 -16.58 -18.92
N ALA A 50 8.29 -16.61 -20.13
CA ALA A 50 7.55 -15.46 -20.66
C ALA A 50 6.31 -15.13 -19.83
N LEU A 51 5.50 -16.14 -19.45
CA LEU A 51 4.35 -15.97 -18.58
C LEU A 51 4.76 -15.40 -17.20
N ARG A 52 5.83 -15.94 -16.63
CA ARG A 52 6.42 -15.46 -15.37
C ARG A 52 6.82 -13.99 -15.45
N LEU A 53 7.47 -13.56 -16.53
CA LEU A 53 7.88 -12.17 -16.71
C LEU A 53 6.67 -11.22 -16.77
N VAL A 54 5.58 -11.62 -17.42
CA VAL A 54 4.32 -10.85 -17.43
C VAL A 54 3.74 -10.72 -16.04
N VAL A 55 3.69 -11.82 -15.29
CA VAL A 55 3.19 -11.83 -13.89
C VAL A 55 4.00 -10.89 -13.00
N VAL A 56 5.32 -10.95 -13.11
CA VAL A 56 6.22 -10.07 -12.37
C VAL A 56 6.00 -8.60 -12.77
N ALA A 57 5.94 -8.28 -14.07
CA ALA A 57 5.67 -6.93 -14.56
C ALA A 57 4.35 -6.37 -13.98
N LEU A 58 3.27 -7.16 -13.99
CA LEU A 58 1.99 -6.78 -13.41
C LEU A 58 2.07 -6.61 -11.89
N SER A 59 2.88 -7.40 -11.19
CA SER A 59 3.05 -7.29 -9.74
C SER A 59 3.73 -6.00 -9.29
N LEU A 60 4.45 -5.32 -10.18
CA LEU A 60 5.09 -4.02 -9.93
C LEU A 60 4.14 -2.83 -10.16
N CYS A 61 3.05 -3.02 -10.92
CA CYS A 61 2.10 -1.95 -11.26
C CYS A 61 1.45 -1.28 -10.04
N PRO A 62 1.08 -1.99 -8.95
CA PRO A 62 0.54 -1.34 -7.76
C PRO A 62 1.48 -0.29 -7.16
N THR A 63 2.79 -0.59 -7.09
CA THR A 63 3.81 0.36 -6.62
C THR A 63 3.87 1.58 -7.53
N MET A 64 3.95 1.39 -8.84
CA MET A 64 3.97 2.49 -9.81
C MET A 64 2.69 3.33 -9.74
N ALA A 65 1.52 2.70 -9.58
CA ALA A 65 0.24 3.40 -9.46
C ALA A 65 0.17 4.26 -8.20
N LEU A 66 0.72 3.80 -7.07
CA LEU A 66 0.78 4.56 -5.82
C LEU A 66 1.71 5.78 -5.91
N LEU A 67 2.84 5.67 -6.60
CA LEU A 67 3.78 6.79 -6.75
C LEU A 67 3.17 8.00 -7.47
N GLY A 68 2.19 7.78 -8.33
CA GLY A 68 1.45 8.84 -9.02
C GLY A 68 0.05 9.13 -8.47
N ALA A 69 -0.26 8.68 -7.27
CA ALA A 69 -1.60 8.73 -6.66
C ALA A 69 -2.04 10.16 -6.27
N LYS A 70 -2.17 11.08 -7.23
CA LYS A 70 -2.60 12.47 -7.00
C LYS A 70 -3.72 12.86 -7.97
N ARG A 71 -4.79 13.48 -7.45
CA ARG A 71 -5.79 14.16 -8.28
C ARG A 71 -5.21 15.49 -8.80
N PRO A 72 -5.57 15.95 -10.00
CA PRO A 72 -6.48 15.44 -11.01
C PRO A 72 -5.83 14.54 -12.09
N GLN A 73 -4.54 14.27 -12.02
CA GLN A 73 -3.75 13.60 -13.08
C GLN A 73 -3.97 12.06 -13.14
N HIS A 74 -5.02 11.57 -12.52
CA HIS A 74 -5.22 10.15 -12.27
C HIS A 74 -5.32 9.30 -13.54
N GLY A 75 -6.06 9.75 -14.55
CA GLY A 75 -6.22 9.00 -15.81
C GLY A 75 -4.92 8.93 -16.61
N VAL A 76 -4.22 10.04 -16.75
CA VAL A 76 -2.93 10.11 -17.45
C VAL A 76 -1.89 9.21 -16.78
N TRP A 77 -1.88 9.21 -15.44
CA TRP A 77 -0.94 8.36 -14.70
C TRP A 77 -1.20 6.86 -14.89
N GLN A 78 -2.47 6.44 -14.96
CA GLN A 78 -2.80 5.03 -15.24
C GLN A 78 -2.36 4.62 -16.65
N PHE A 79 -2.46 5.51 -17.62
CA PHE A 79 -1.89 5.27 -18.94
C PHE A 79 -0.37 5.06 -18.88
N ILE A 80 0.36 5.91 -18.12
CA ILE A 80 1.80 5.75 -17.90
C ILE A 80 2.11 4.40 -17.24
N VAL A 81 1.38 4.02 -16.20
CA VAL A 81 1.56 2.71 -15.53
C VAL A 81 1.35 1.57 -16.49
N GLY A 82 0.27 1.62 -17.30
CA GLY A 82 0.00 0.60 -18.33
C GLY A 82 1.10 0.52 -19.39
N SER A 83 1.60 1.68 -19.84
CA SER A 83 2.70 1.74 -20.83
C SER A 83 4.00 1.17 -20.24
N LEU A 84 4.33 1.49 -18.98
CA LEU A 84 5.50 0.91 -18.30
C LEU A 84 5.35 -0.61 -18.11
N ALA A 85 4.17 -1.08 -17.72
CA ALA A 85 3.89 -2.50 -17.60
C ALA A 85 4.08 -3.23 -18.94
N PHE A 86 3.59 -2.63 -20.03
CA PHE A 86 3.78 -3.16 -21.38
C PHE A 86 5.26 -3.21 -21.77
N VAL A 87 6.03 -2.13 -21.52
CA VAL A 87 7.47 -2.10 -21.79
C VAL A 87 8.20 -3.18 -20.98
N LEU A 88 7.85 -3.38 -19.70
CA LEU A 88 8.44 -4.42 -18.87
C LEU A 88 8.09 -5.84 -19.37
N ALA A 89 6.91 -6.03 -19.96
CA ALA A 89 6.46 -7.30 -20.50
C ALA A 89 6.92 -7.54 -21.95
N MET A 90 7.48 -6.54 -22.65
CA MET A 90 7.90 -6.65 -24.07
C MET A 90 8.83 -7.82 -24.37
N PRO A 91 9.82 -8.16 -23.51
CA PRO A 91 10.65 -9.34 -23.76
C PRO A 91 9.84 -10.64 -23.79
N ALA A 92 8.80 -10.75 -22.96
CA ALA A 92 7.89 -11.91 -23.00
C ALA A 92 7.07 -11.95 -24.28
N VAL A 93 6.52 -10.80 -24.72
CA VAL A 93 5.78 -10.67 -25.98
C VAL A 93 6.68 -11.04 -27.17
N SER A 94 7.92 -10.54 -27.19
CA SER A 94 8.90 -10.87 -28.22
C SER A 94 9.23 -12.37 -28.25
N ALA A 95 9.45 -12.99 -27.10
CA ALA A 95 9.76 -14.41 -26.99
C ALA A 95 8.60 -15.32 -27.42
N THR A 96 7.36 -14.86 -27.25
CA THR A 96 6.18 -15.67 -27.62
C THR A 96 5.72 -15.46 -29.07
N LEU A 97 5.76 -14.21 -29.57
CA LEU A 97 5.17 -13.86 -30.85
C LEU A 97 6.20 -13.74 -31.98
N VAL A 98 7.42 -13.26 -31.68
CA VAL A 98 8.44 -12.98 -32.70
C VAL A 98 9.46 -14.13 -32.81
N ARG A 99 9.83 -14.72 -31.66
CA ARG A 99 10.85 -15.78 -31.56
C ARG A 99 10.34 -16.93 -30.69
N PRO A 100 9.31 -17.68 -31.10
CA PRO A 100 8.75 -18.77 -30.31
C PRO A 100 9.83 -19.79 -29.86
N GLY A 101 9.75 -20.24 -28.61
CA GLY A 101 10.70 -21.19 -28.02
C GLY A 101 12.01 -20.57 -27.53
N THR A 102 12.18 -19.23 -27.61
CA THR A 102 13.36 -18.56 -27.05
C THR A 102 13.04 -17.99 -25.66
N MET A 103 14.04 -18.00 -24.75
CA MET A 103 13.91 -17.34 -23.46
C MET A 103 13.73 -15.83 -23.63
N PRO A 104 12.91 -15.17 -22.79
CA PRO A 104 12.77 -13.71 -22.81
C PRO A 104 14.11 -13.01 -22.57
N ASP A 105 14.57 -12.24 -23.56
CA ASP A 105 15.80 -11.46 -23.44
C ASP A 105 15.49 -10.11 -22.78
N VAL A 106 15.70 -10.05 -21.48
CA VAL A 106 15.46 -8.84 -20.67
C VAL A 106 16.67 -7.91 -20.79
N HIS A 107 16.44 -6.70 -21.31
CA HIS A 107 17.48 -5.70 -21.46
C HIS A 107 18.12 -5.32 -20.10
N ALA A 108 19.42 -5.01 -20.09
CA ALA A 108 20.18 -4.72 -18.87
C ALA A 108 19.51 -3.63 -17.99
N LEU A 109 18.98 -2.57 -18.59
CA LEU A 109 18.27 -1.51 -17.86
C LEU A 109 17.03 -2.04 -17.14
N GLN A 110 16.25 -2.93 -17.77
CA GLN A 110 15.06 -3.53 -17.14
C GLN A 110 15.44 -4.46 -15.99
N ARG A 111 16.56 -5.20 -16.12
CA ARG A 111 17.09 -6.09 -15.06
C ARG A 111 17.40 -5.34 -13.78
N TRP A 112 17.83 -4.08 -13.86
CA TRP A 112 18.08 -3.22 -12.69
C TRP A 112 16.84 -2.46 -12.26
N PHE A 113 16.00 -2.04 -13.21
CA PHE A 113 14.80 -1.25 -12.91
C PHE A 113 13.74 -2.02 -12.11
N MET A 114 13.52 -3.30 -12.45
CA MET A 114 12.53 -4.13 -11.75
C MET A 114 12.84 -4.30 -10.25
N PRO A 115 14.03 -4.75 -9.81
CA PRO A 115 14.33 -4.84 -8.39
C PRO A 115 14.36 -3.48 -7.69
N LEU A 116 14.76 -2.41 -8.38
CA LEU A 116 14.64 -1.06 -7.83
C LEU A 116 13.18 -0.70 -7.49
N LEU A 117 12.23 -1.01 -8.36
CA LEU A 117 10.80 -0.80 -8.08
C LEU A 117 10.31 -1.62 -6.90
N VAL A 118 10.79 -2.85 -6.73
CA VAL A 118 10.48 -3.68 -5.55
C VAL A 118 10.97 -3.00 -4.27
N VAL A 119 12.22 -2.54 -4.27
CA VAL A 119 12.83 -1.85 -3.11
C VAL A 119 12.07 -0.57 -2.79
N VAL A 120 11.76 0.26 -3.79
CA VAL A 120 10.98 1.50 -3.62
C VAL A 120 9.59 1.20 -3.07
N GLY A 121 8.92 0.15 -3.56
CA GLY A 121 7.63 -0.30 -3.05
C GLY A 121 7.70 -0.70 -1.58
N TRP A 122 8.69 -1.50 -1.19
CA TRP A 122 8.92 -1.88 0.20
C TRP A 122 9.22 -0.66 1.08
N MET A 123 10.16 0.19 0.68
CA MET A 123 10.54 1.39 1.45
C MET A 123 9.36 2.33 1.68
N ASN A 124 8.43 2.41 0.73
CA ASN A 124 7.23 3.23 0.89
C ASN A 124 6.34 2.79 2.05
N PHE A 125 6.37 1.51 2.42
CA PHE A 125 5.57 0.96 3.51
C PHE A 125 6.38 0.51 4.73
N ALA A 126 7.72 0.53 4.67
CA ALA A 126 8.59 0.01 5.72
C ALA A 126 8.33 0.63 7.10
N ALA A 127 8.04 1.94 7.15
CA ALA A 127 7.74 2.66 8.38
C ALA A 127 6.23 2.69 8.75
N THR A 128 5.39 1.92 8.05
CA THR A 128 3.96 1.78 8.35
C THR A 128 3.70 0.44 9.05
N ARG A 129 2.47 0.24 9.55
CA ARG A 129 2.06 -1.07 10.09
C ARG A 129 2.14 -2.20 9.06
N HIS A 130 2.10 -1.85 7.77
CA HIS A 130 2.22 -2.81 6.67
C HIS A 130 3.67 -3.14 6.30
N GLY A 131 4.67 -2.61 7.02
CA GLY A 131 6.10 -2.88 6.76
C GLY A 131 6.44 -4.36 6.67
N PRO A 132 6.07 -5.22 7.63
CA PRO A 132 6.34 -6.66 7.57
C PRO A 132 5.68 -7.35 6.37
N SER A 133 4.42 -7.02 6.06
CA SER A 133 3.72 -7.58 4.90
C SER A 133 4.36 -7.10 3.58
N ALA A 134 4.74 -5.84 3.49
CA ALA A 134 5.45 -5.30 2.33
C ALA A 134 6.83 -5.95 2.14
N ALA A 135 7.55 -6.26 3.23
CA ALA A 135 8.81 -7.00 3.17
C ALA A 135 8.63 -8.41 2.61
N LEU A 136 7.60 -9.16 3.06
CA LEU A 136 7.30 -10.49 2.52
C LEU A 136 6.98 -10.43 1.03
N VAL A 137 6.16 -9.46 0.60
CA VAL A 137 5.85 -9.27 -0.82
C VAL A 137 7.13 -8.94 -1.61
N ALA A 138 7.98 -8.04 -1.11
CA ALA A 138 9.22 -7.65 -1.77
C ALA A 138 10.20 -8.82 -1.92
N ILE A 139 10.39 -9.61 -0.86
CA ILE A 139 11.25 -10.81 -0.91
C ILE A 139 10.69 -11.80 -1.92
N GLY A 140 9.37 -12.06 -1.88
CA GLY A 140 8.72 -12.94 -2.84
C GLY A 140 8.86 -12.47 -4.29
N GLN A 141 8.70 -11.16 -4.55
CA GLN A 141 8.92 -10.57 -5.87
C GLN A 141 10.38 -10.70 -6.34
N LEU A 142 11.37 -10.51 -5.44
CA LEU A 142 12.79 -10.69 -5.78
C LEU A 142 13.12 -12.14 -6.11
N LEU A 143 12.52 -13.11 -5.41
CA LEU A 143 12.68 -14.53 -5.73
C LEU A 143 12.09 -14.88 -7.10
N LEU A 144 10.91 -14.32 -7.43
CA LEU A 144 10.29 -14.50 -8.75
C LEU A 144 11.08 -13.81 -9.87
N LEU A 145 11.75 -12.69 -9.56
CA LEU A 145 12.63 -11.97 -10.46
C LEU A 145 13.98 -12.66 -10.69
N ARG A 146 14.38 -13.56 -9.79
CA ARG A 146 15.72 -14.18 -9.79
C ARG A 146 16.20 -14.62 -11.18
N PRO A 147 15.41 -15.30 -12.04
CA PRO A 147 15.86 -15.71 -13.36
C PRO A 147 16.23 -14.55 -14.30
N PHE A 148 15.71 -13.35 -14.02
CA PHE A 148 15.89 -12.15 -14.84
C PHE A 148 16.89 -11.16 -14.25
N LEU A 149 17.50 -11.47 -13.09
CA LEU A 149 18.47 -10.59 -12.45
C LEU A 149 19.85 -10.69 -13.09
N PRO A 150 20.69 -9.62 -13.07
CA PRO A 150 21.97 -9.60 -13.75
C PRO A 150 22.93 -10.67 -13.21
N PHE A 151 22.94 -10.93 -11.91
CA PHE A 151 23.83 -11.90 -11.27
C PHE A 151 23.44 -13.36 -11.50
N ALA A 152 22.22 -13.63 -11.96
CA ALA A 152 21.81 -14.99 -12.30
C ALA A 152 22.48 -15.46 -13.60
N ALA A 153 22.76 -14.55 -14.53
CA ALA A 153 23.47 -14.84 -15.76
C ALA A 153 24.95 -15.17 -15.53
N GLU A 154 25.61 -14.48 -14.59
CA GLU A 154 27.01 -14.71 -14.23
C GLU A 154 27.21 -16.05 -13.51
N ALA A 155 26.28 -16.43 -12.62
CA ALA A 155 26.31 -17.73 -11.97
C ALA A 155 26.17 -18.91 -12.94
N ALA A 156 25.45 -18.70 -14.07
CA ALA A 156 25.30 -19.72 -15.10
C ALA A 156 26.55 -19.89 -15.99
N VAL A 157 27.40 -18.86 -16.10
CA VAL A 157 28.63 -18.88 -16.93
C VAL A 157 29.83 -19.45 -16.18
N GLY A 158 29.81 -19.44 -14.84
CA GLY A 158 30.98 -19.69 -13.98
C GLY A 158 31.30 -21.14 -13.61
N GLY A 159 30.56 -22.16 -14.01
CA GLY A 159 30.89 -23.51 -13.57
C GLY A 159 30.22 -24.66 -14.33
N PRO A 160 31.01 -25.70 -14.71
CA PRO A 160 30.48 -26.94 -15.27
C PRO A 160 29.72 -27.82 -14.25
N LEU A 161 29.61 -27.37 -12.98
CA LEU A 161 28.95 -28.10 -11.90
C LEU A 161 27.48 -27.72 -11.66
N SER A 162 26.92 -26.72 -12.37
CA SER A 162 25.54 -26.28 -12.14
C SER A 162 24.52 -26.82 -13.17
N ALA A 163 24.91 -27.80 -13.98
CA ALA A 163 23.96 -28.56 -14.79
C ALA A 163 23.18 -29.60 -13.94
N GLY A 164 22.85 -29.23 -12.69
CA GLY A 164 21.89 -29.96 -11.87
C GLY A 164 20.49 -29.85 -12.48
N PRO A 165 19.65 -30.88 -12.37
CA PRO A 165 18.36 -30.93 -13.01
C PRO A 165 17.50 -29.76 -12.55
N MET A 166 16.64 -29.26 -13.43
CA MET A 166 15.72 -28.11 -13.27
C MET A 166 14.83 -28.10 -12.00
N SER A 167 15.08 -28.95 -11.04
CA SER A 167 14.35 -29.06 -9.76
C SER A 167 14.58 -27.88 -8.82
N GLU A 168 15.79 -27.26 -8.80
CA GLU A 168 16.06 -26.15 -7.87
C GLU A 168 15.31 -24.86 -8.21
N GLY A 169 15.08 -24.58 -9.50
CA GLY A 169 14.25 -23.46 -9.94
C GLY A 169 12.79 -23.56 -9.46
N SER A 170 12.29 -24.80 -9.36
CA SER A 170 10.90 -25.05 -8.92
C SER A 170 10.64 -24.71 -7.46
N ILE A 171 11.59 -24.94 -6.56
CA ILE A 171 11.43 -24.65 -5.12
C ILE A 171 11.48 -23.14 -4.85
N SER A 172 12.44 -22.43 -5.43
CA SER A 172 12.56 -20.97 -5.27
C SER A 172 11.35 -20.22 -5.83
N ASP A 173 10.81 -20.71 -6.92
CA ASP A 173 9.63 -20.16 -7.58
C ASP A 173 8.37 -20.37 -6.74
N GLY A 174 8.19 -21.57 -6.20
CA GLY A 174 7.09 -21.87 -5.28
C GLY A 174 7.18 -21.04 -4.01
N LEU A 175 8.36 -20.90 -3.43
CA LEU A 175 8.60 -20.08 -2.24
C LEU A 175 8.29 -18.59 -2.52
N GLY A 176 8.72 -18.05 -3.66
CA GLY A 176 8.42 -16.68 -4.06
C GLY A 176 6.92 -16.40 -4.13
N ALA A 177 6.16 -17.28 -4.77
CA ALA A 177 4.71 -17.17 -4.86
C ALA A 177 4.03 -17.26 -3.49
N VAL A 178 4.47 -18.18 -2.63
CA VAL A 178 3.96 -18.34 -1.26
C VAL A 178 4.23 -17.08 -0.44
N LEU A 179 5.41 -16.49 -0.51
CA LEU A 179 5.76 -15.27 0.24
C LEU A 179 4.92 -14.07 -0.22
N VAL A 180 4.70 -13.90 -1.53
CA VAL A 180 3.79 -12.85 -2.04
C VAL A 180 2.38 -13.06 -1.50
N ALA A 181 1.87 -14.30 -1.53
CA ALA A 181 0.53 -14.61 -1.04
C ALA A 181 0.40 -14.38 0.48
N LEU A 182 1.39 -14.82 1.27
CA LEU A 182 1.44 -14.60 2.72
C LEU A 182 1.52 -13.12 3.07
N GLY A 183 2.36 -12.35 2.38
CA GLY A 183 2.47 -10.91 2.57
C GLY A 183 1.15 -10.19 2.27
N ALA A 184 0.49 -10.55 1.17
CA ALA A 184 -0.82 -10.00 0.81
C ALA A 184 -1.91 -10.38 1.83
N MET A 185 -1.91 -11.61 2.33
CA MET A 185 -2.84 -12.07 3.36
C MET A 185 -2.61 -11.36 4.69
N LEU A 186 -1.34 -11.22 5.11
CA LEU A 186 -0.97 -10.49 6.31
C LEU A 186 -1.41 -9.01 6.23
N ALA A 187 -1.21 -8.36 5.09
CA ALA A 187 -1.70 -7.00 4.86
C ALA A 187 -3.22 -6.90 5.00
N ALA A 188 -3.97 -7.86 4.47
CA ALA A 188 -5.42 -7.90 4.59
C ALA A 188 -5.87 -8.08 6.05
N VAL A 189 -5.24 -9.01 6.79
CA VAL A 189 -5.51 -9.23 8.23
C VAL A 189 -5.20 -7.98 9.04
N GLN A 190 -4.05 -7.37 8.84
CA GLN A 190 -3.67 -6.12 9.51
C GLN A 190 -4.65 -4.99 9.22
N SER A 191 -5.21 -4.94 8.01
CA SER A 191 -6.18 -3.94 7.60
C SER A 191 -7.54 -4.10 8.29
N VAL A 192 -7.94 -5.33 8.58
CA VAL A 192 -9.21 -5.66 9.25
C VAL A 192 -9.07 -5.62 10.77
N ALA A 193 -8.00 -6.23 11.29
CA ALA A 193 -7.80 -6.41 12.73
C ALA A 193 -7.39 -5.12 13.46
N TRP A 194 -6.75 -4.20 12.76
CA TRP A 194 -6.25 -2.95 13.36
C TRP A 194 -6.80 -1.74 12.61
N PRO A 195 -7.86 -1.08 13.14
CA PRO A 195 -8.31 0.19 12.59
C PRO A 195 -7.16 1.21 12.62
N ALA A 196 -7.04 2.01 11.56
CA ALA A 196 -5.91 2.91 11.30
C ALA A 196 -5.68 4.02 12.35
N VAL A 197 -6.59 4.17 13.31
CA VAL A 197 -6.51 5.17 14.39
C VAL A 197 -6.07 4.48 15.68
N PRO A 198 -4.88 4.78 16.22
CA PRO A 198 -4.49 4.30 17.54
C PRO A 198 -5.43 4.87 18.60
N ARG A 199 -6.09 4.00 19.36
CA ARG A 199 -6.92 4.38 20.51
C ARG A 199 -6.12 5.08 21.63
N ALA A 200 -4.81 5.03 21.60
CA ALA A 200 -3.93 5.43 22.70
C ALA A 200 -3.76 6.95 22.89
N GLY A 201 -4.15 7.79 21.92
CA GLY A 201 -4.00 9.26 22.03
C GLY A 201 -5.19 10.00 22.64
N LEU A 202 -6.34 9.33 22.83
CA LEU A 202 -7.59 9.96 23.28
C LEU A 202 -7.91 9.76 24.78
N GLN A 203 -7.04 9.08 25.55
CA GLN A 203 -7.26 8.87 27.00
C GLN A 203 -6.93 10.07 27.88
N GLY A 204 -6.51 11.20 27.31
CA GLY A 204 -6.28 12.43 28.05
C GLY A 204 -7.45 13.39 27.94
N ARG A 205 -8.32 13.40 28.95
CA ARG A 205 -9.34 14.42 29.28
C ARG A 205 -10.73 14.21 28.68
N ALA A 206 -11.49 13.38 29.37
CA ALA A 206 -12.91 13.64 29.56
C ALA A 206 -13.02 14.91 30.51
N PHE A 207 -13.01 16.10 29.92
CA PHE A 207 -13.48 17.30 30.58
C PHE A 207 -14.94 17.55 30.19
N GLY A 208 -15.74 17.68 31.24
CA GLY A 208 -17.17 17.83 31.17
C GLY A 208 -17.66 19.06 30.42
N ASN A 209 -18.90 18.91 30.02
CA ASN A 209 -19.98 19.85 29.74
C ASN A 209 -19.79 21.01 28.75
N ASP A 210 -20.64 20.87 27.71
CA ASP A 210 -21.48 21.91 27.10
C ASP A 210 -20.84 23.28 26.78
N ARG A 211 -19.99 23.30 25.75
CA ARG A 211 -19.94 24.42 24.79
C ARG A 211 -19.68 23.83 23.43
N ALA A 212 -20.39 24.34 22.41
CA ALA A 212 -20.32 23.91 21.02
C ALA A 212 -18.91 23.43 20.67
N ALA A 213 -18.71 22.11 20.58
CA ALA A 213 -17.41 21.48 20.55
C ALA A 213 -16.57 22.11 19.44
N VAL A 214 -15.62 22.95 19.81
CA VAL A 214 -14.60 23.44 18.88
C VAL A 214 -13.96 22.20 18.32
N ALA A 215 -14.11 21.98 16.99
CA ALA A 215 -13.63 20.78 16.37
C ALA A 215 -12.14 20.62 16.68
N ASP A 216 -11.76 19.49 17.26
CA ASP A 216 -10.40 19.17 17.64
C ASP A 216 -9.55 18.92 16.37
N PRO A 217 -8.47 19.70 16.13
CA PRO A 217 -7.57 19.49 14.99
C PRO A 217 -6.92 18.11 14.99
N LEU A 218 -6.64 17.52 16.15
CA LEU A 218 -6.09 16.17 16.25
C LEU A 218 -7.05 15.14 15.64
N ALA A 219 -8.34 15.26 15.94
CA ALA A 219 -9.35 14.36 15.36
C ALA A 219 -9.61 14.67 13.88
N ALA A 220 -9.68 15.96 13.53
CA ALA A 220 -10.08 16.39 12.18
C ALA A 220 -8.96 16.26 11.12
N ILE A 221 -7.69 16.33 11.52
CA ILE A 221 -6.53 16.26 10.63
C ILE A 221 -5.69 15.03 10.94
N GLY A 222 -5.34 14.80 12.19
CA GLY A 222 -4.42 13.74 12.62
C GLY A 222 -4.95 12.35 12.31
N GLY A 223 -6.21 12.08 12.59
CA GLY A 223 -6.86 10.79 12.30
C GLY A 223 -6.84 10.45 10.79
N PRO A 224 -7.42 11.29 9.93
CA PRO A 224 -7.37 11.08 8.48
C PRO A 224 -5.95 11.00 7.91
N PHE A 225 -5.02 11.81 8.42
CA PHE A 225 -3.63 11.77 7.98
C PHE A 225 -2.97 10.42 8.29
N LEU A 226 -3.14 9.88 9.50
CA LEU A 226 -2.60 8.57 9.86
C LEU A 226 -3.25 7.44 9.06
N ALA A 227 -4.56 7.51 8.81
CA ALA A 227 -5.24 6.54 7.94
C ALA A 227 -4.72 6.60 6.50
N LEU A 228 -4.43 7.80 6.01
CA LEU A 228 -3.86 7.99 4.67
C LEU A 228 -2.41 7.49 4.58
N ARG A 229 -1.61 7.64 5.64
CA ARG A 229 -0.27 7.06 5.76
C ARG A 229 -0.27 5.55 5.53
N GLU A 230 -1.21 4.85 6.16
CA GLU A 230 -1.34 3.40 6.02
C GLU A 230 -1.79 3.01 4.59
N THR A 231 -2.49 3.90 3.88
CA THR A 231 -3.01 3.62 2.53
C THR A 231 -2.03 3.98 1.42
N LEU A 232 -1.38 5.14 1.50
CA LEU A 232 -0.48 5.67 0.44
C LEU A 232 1.00 5.47 0.75
N GLY A 233 1.34 5.13 2.00
CA GLY A 233 2.72 4.95 2.45
C GLY A 233 3.46 6.25 2.74
N ALA A 234 4.76 6.14 2.98
CA ALA A 234 5.61 7.22 3.46
C ALA A 234 5.78 8.38 2.46
N ALA A 235 5.93 8.08 1.17
CA ALA A 235 6.26 9.09 0.16
C ALA A 235 5.23 10.22 0.09
N TRP A 236 3.94 9.89 0.03
CA TRP A 236 2.88 10.90 0.01
C TRP A 236 2.63 11.52 1.38
N THR A 237 2.74 10.73 2.43
CA THR A 237 2.55 11.21 3.81
C THR A 237 3.55 12.31 4.16
N LEU A 238 4.83 12.11 3.84
CA LEU A 238 5.87 13.11 4.09
C LEU A 238 5.63 14.38 3.26
N ARG A 239 5.23 14.26 2.01
CA ARG A 239 4.89 15.42 1.16
C ARG A 239 3.68 16.19 1.66
N ILE A 240 2.67 15.50 2.20
CA ILE A 240 1.49 16.14 2.81
C ILE A 240 1.91 16.88 4.06
N ALA A 241 2.72 16.25 4.92
CA ALA A 241 3.23 16.86 6.15
C ALA A 241 4.07 18.10 5.85
N GLU A 242 4.99 18.03 4.90
CA GLU A 242 5.81 19.16 4.46
C GLU A 242 4.95 20.36 4.01
N ARG A 243 3.95 20.09 3.16
CA ARG A 243 3.07 21.17 2.67
C ARG A 243 2.18 21.74 3.76
N PHE A 244 1.67 20.89 4.67
CA PHE A 244 0.88 21.36 5.79
C PHE A 244 1.72 22.25 6.70
N ASN A 245 2.95 21.83 7.03
CA ASN A 245 3.85 22.58 7.89
C ASN A 245 4.25 23.94 7.30
N ALA A 246 4.50 24.00 5.99
CA ALA A 246 4.76 25.27 5.30
C ALA A 246 3.57 26.25 5.39
N VAL A 247 2.34 25.74 5.29
CA VAL A 247 1.12 26.56 5.48
C VAL A 247 0.97 26.95 6.96
N ALA A 248 1.21 26.04 7.89
CA ALA A 248 1.12 26.30 9.32
C ALA A 248 2.09 27.40 9.75
N GLU A 249 3.33 27.35 9.27
CA GLU A 249 4.35 28.38 9.50
C GLU A 249 3.92 29.74 8.94
N THR A 250 3.45 29.78 7.70
CA THR A 250 2.97 31.02 7.04
C THR A 250 1.78 31.63 7.76
N ARG A 251 0.91 30.81 8.36
CA ARG A 251 -0.31 31.22 9.07
C ARG A 251 -0.13 31.42 10.56
N GLY A 252 1.06 31.10 11.09
CA GLY A 252 1.35 31.17 12.53
C GLY A 252 0.57 30.13 13.37
N TRP A 253 0.20 28.98 12.78
CA TRP A 253 -0.46 27.93 13.55
C TRP A 253 0.55 27.23 14.46
N PRO A 254 0.31 27.11 15.77
CA PRO A 254 1.22 26.46 16.69
C PRO A 254 1.05 24.93 16.65
N CYS A 255 1.11 24.34 15.45
CA CYS A 255 1.02 22.91 15.26
C CYS A 255 1.95 22.43 14.14
N ARG A 256 2.37 21.18 14.23
CA ARG A 256 3.24 20.55 13.23
C ARG A 256 2.76 19.14 12.90
N LEU A 257 2.66 18.85 11.62
CA LEU A 257 2.32 17.52 11.15
C LEU A 257 3.62 16.72 10.95
N ARG A 258 3.77 15.63 11.71
CA ARG A 258 4.89 14.70 11.57
C ARG A 258 4.41 13.36 11.03
N PHE A 259 5.32 12.49 10.66
CA PHE A 259 4.99 11.13 10.21
C PHE A 259 4.18 10.34 11.25
N THR A 260 4.38 10.64 12.53
CA THR A 260 3.67 10.03 13.67
C THR A 260 2.30 10.63 13.95
N GLY A 261 1.95 11.76 13.34
CA GLY A 261 0.68 12.47 13.55
C GLY A 261 0.84 13.97 13.70
N LEU A 262 -0.24 14.63 14.13
CA LEU A 262 -0.26 16.07 14.40
C LEU A 262 0.24 16.33 15.84
N GLU A 263 1.27 17.14 15.98
CA GLU A 263 1.78 17.66 17.24
C GLU A 263 1.24 19.08 17.45
N MET A 264 0.71 19.33 18.63
CA MET A 264 0.21 20.63 19.05
C MET A 264 1.29 21.34 19.84
N GLY A 265 1.56 22.59 19.50
CA GLY A 265 2.42 23.51 20.27
C GLY A 265 1.61 24.69 20.80
N GLY A 266 2.27 25.56 21.58
CA GLY A 266 1.66 26.78 22.09
C GLY A 266 0.73 26.57 23.30
N ASP A 267 -0.08 27.58 23.59
CA ASP A 267 -1.05 27.54 24.69
C ASP A 267 -2.21 26.59 24.34
N PRO A 268 -2.46 25.55 25.18
CA PRO A 268 -3.57 24.61 24.97
C PRO A 268 -4.96 25.26 25.01
N HIS A 269 -5.09 26.48 25.55
CA HIS A 269 -6.34 27.25 25.62
C HIS A 269 -6.57 28.13 24.40
N ASP A 270 -5.54 28.39 23.59
CA ASP A 270 -5.70 29.13 22.33
C ASP A 270 -6.27 28.24 21.22
N THR A 271 -7.56 28.38 20.97
CA THR A 271 -8.28 27.65 19.92
C THR A 271 -8.56 28.52 18.68
N SER A 272 -8.06 29.74 18.64
CA SER A 272 -8.37 30.71 17.58
C SER A 272 -8.00 30.22 16.19
N TRP A 273 -6.89 29.52 16.07
CA TRP A 273 -6.34 28.97 14.82
C TRP A 273 -6.95 27.63 14.40
N HIS A 274 -7.64 26.90 15.28
CA HIS A 274 -8.11 25.52 15.03
C HIS A 274 -8.97 25.41 13.76
N ARG A 275 -9.96 26.30 13.60
CA ARG A 275 -10.89 26.29 12.46
C ARG A 275 -10.17 26.50 11.15
N ASP A 276 -9.17 27.39 11.11
CA ASP A 276 -8.41 27.67 9.90
C ASP A 276 -7.46 26.52 9.56
N ALA A 277 -6.78 25.95 10.55
CA ALA A 277 -5.93 24.76 10.41
C ALA A 277 -6.73 23.55 9.89
N ILE A 278 -7.92 23.29 10.44
CA ILE A 278 -8.80 22.21 9.97
C ILE A 278 -9.20 22.44 8.52
N ARG A 279 -9.57 23.67 8.14
CA ARG A 279 -9.93 24.00 6.76
C ARG A 279 -8.75 23.78 5.81
N GLY A 280 -7.55 24.25 6.18
CA GLY A 280 -6.32 24.07 5.42
C GLY A 280 -5.92 22.60 5.30
N GLY A 281 -5.94 21.85 6.38
CA GLY A 281 -5.65 20.42 6.41
C GLY A 281 -6.61 19.61 5.54
N ARG A 282 -7.91 19.86 5.65
CA ARG A 282 -8.92 19.22 4.78
C ARG A 282 -8.71 19.54 3.30
N ALA A 283 -8.38 20.78 2.96
CA ALA A 283 -8.13 21.17 1.58
C ALA A 283 -6.93 20.42 0.96
N LEU A 284 -5.89 20.13 1.76
CA LEU A 284 -4.77 19.31 1.34
C LEU A 284 -5.17 17.84 1.17
N LEU A 285 -5.88 17.27 2.14
CA LEU A 285 -6.27 15.85 2.15
C LEU A 285 -7.26 15.52 1.03
N ARG A 286 -8.15 16.44 0.66
CA ARG A 286 -9.11 16.29 -0.46
C ARG A 286 -8.44 16.02 -1.81
N ARG A 287 -7.16 16.32 -1.96
CA ARG A 287 -6.40 15.96 -3.17
C ARG A 287 -6.15 14.45 -3.31
N PHE A 288 -6.32 13.70 -2.24
CA PHE A 288 -6.04 12.27 -2.16
C PHE A 288 -7.25 11.43 -1.80
N VAL A 289 -8.24 12.03 -1.15
CA VAL A 289 -9.43 11.32 -0.64
C VAL A 289 -10.72 12.07 -0.95
N SER A 290 -11.85 11.35 -0.90
CA SER A 290 -13.19 11.93 -1.02
C SER A 290 -13.65 12.53 0.31
N ASP A 291 -14.65 13.43 0.25
CA ASP A 291 -15.26 14.01 1.45
C ASP A 291 -15.92 12.96 2.34
N ASP A 292 -16.52 11.92 1.74
CA ASP A 292 -17.10 10.81 2.49
C ASP A 292 -16.04 10.00 3.26
N TRP A 293 -14.87 9.82 2.64
CA TRP A 293 -13.75 9.17 3.29
C TRP A 293 -13.26 10.01 4.49
N LEU A 294 -13.09 11.32 4.32
CA LEU A 294 -12.70 12.24 5.39
C LEU A 294 -13.69 12.18 6.55
N ARG A 295 -14.98 12.33 6.29
CA ARG A 295 -16.04 12.27 7.33
C ARG A 295 -15.99 10.97 8.15
N ARG A 296 -15.68 9.84 7.53
CA ARG A 296 -15.57 8.56 8.24
C ARG A 296 -14.37 8.48 9.17
N HIS A 297 -13.25 9.15 8.82
CA HIS A 297 -12.01 9.08 9.59
C HIS A 297 -11.84 10.25 10.57
N GLU A 298 -12.65 11.30 10.45
CA GLU A 298 -12.73 12.41 11.41
C GLU A 298 -13.56 12.09 12.65
N ARG A 299 -14.49 11.13 12.55
CA ARG A 299 -15.31 10.74 13.71
C ARG A 299 -14.47 9.91 14.67
N PRO A 300 -14.40 10.31 15.97
CA PRO A 300 -13.91 9.38 16.98
C PRO A 300 -14.75 8.09 16.91
N PRO A 301 -14.15 6.90 17.11
CA PRO A 301 -14.91 5.68 17.16
C PRO A 301 -16.03 5.88 18.19
N ARG A 302 -17.27 5.71 17.78
CA ARG A 302 -18.39 5.67 18.73
C ARG A 302 -18.02 4.57 19.72
N LEU A 303 -17.71 4.95 20.95
CA LEU A 303 -17.76 4.02 22.04
C LEU A 303 -19.16 3.41 21.94
N SER A 304 -19.24 2.12 21.60
CA SER A 304 -20.49 1.38 21.74
C SER A 304 -21.00 1.78 23.10
N ALA A 305 -22.17 2.40 23.14
CA ALA A 305 -22.80 2.77 24.40
C ALA A 305 -22.86 1.44 25.18
N GLU A 306 -21.87 1.26 26.03
CA GLU A 306 -21.82 0.17 26.97
C GLU A 306 -23.12 0.36 27.74
N LYS A 307 -24.05 -0.60 27.56
CA LYS A 307 -25.28 -0.65 28.30
C LYS A 307 -24.91 -0.31 29.75
N CYS A 308 -25.19 0.92 30.17
CA CYS A 308 -25.20 1.20 31.58
C CYS A 308 -26.06 0.09 32.21
N PRO A 309 -25.54 -0.73 33.10
CA PRO A 309 -26.42 -1.63 33.84
C PRO A 309 -27.44 -0.72 34.53
N GLU A 310 -28.70 -0.94 34.14
CA GLU A 310 -29.86 -0.27 34.74
C GLU A 310 -29.74 -0.50 36.26
N VAL A 311 -29.34 0.54 36.97
CA VAL A 311 -29.31 0.52 38.44
C VAL A 311 -30.76 0.30 38.85
N ALA A 312 -31.07 -0.92 39.27
CA ALA A 312 -32.37 -1.27 39.82
C ALA A 312 -32.68 -0.27 40.98
N PRO A 313 -33.87 0.32 40.99
CA PRO A 313 -34.25 1.23 42.08
C PRO A 313 -34.20 0.49 43.40
N ALA A 314 -33.42 1.04 44.34
CA ALA A 314 -33.36 0.53 45.70
C ALA A 314 -34.79 0.50 46.28
N GLY A 315 -35.29 -0.69 46.53
CA GLY A 315 -36.60 -0.91 47.09
C GLY A 315 -36.71 -0.16 48.44
N GLU A 316 -37.68 0.73 48.52
CA GLU A 316 -38.15 1.30 49.77
C GLU A 316 -38.66 0.17 50.65
N GLY A 317 -37.85 -0.19 51.68
CA GLY A 317 -38.26 -1.07 52.78
C GLY A 317 -39.14 -0.32 53.74
N ARG A 318 -40.35 -0.85 53.93
CA ARG A 318 -41.22 -0.51 55.09
C ARG A 318 -40.64 -1.10 56.37
#